data_8aa54c82a4d8272668c5b98cb10e9c0b
#
_entry.id   8aa54c82a4d8272668c5b98cb10e9c0b
#
_cell.length_a   1.000
_cell.length_b   1.000
_cell.length_c   1.000
_cell.angle_alpha   90.00
_cell.angle_beta   90.00
_cell.angle_gamma   90.00
#
_symmetry.space_group_name_H-M   'P 1'
#
loop_
_entity.id
_entity.type
_entity.pdbx_description
1 polymer ?
#
loop_
_entity_poly.entity_id
_entity_poly.type
_entity_poly.pdbx_seq_one_letter_code
_entity_poly.pdbx_strand_id
1 'polypeptide(L)'
;MTFGALAWGPTDAPLALLIHGYPDSAWTWRHLGPYLARRGWRAVAPFTRGYAPTDLAPDDRYFASDQAGDILRLHTALGGDDRAVLVGHDWCALATWTVTATEPARFARYVTMALPPPYTLLKPATSVKTLGVLGRQLRMSWYFAYNQIPGTERTLDRVIPKHWRDWSPGYDATEDLQHVFDALCEQRRRRAALRYYRNNLTRGLLDTFSVKAGAPALELHGENDGCIQAELGTLYPESRAPGSEYVRVPDAGHFLHLEQPERVHSLIGDWVGTPG
;
A
#
# COMPACT_ATOMS: atom_id res chain seq x y z
N MET A 1 -10.20 -18.38 -1.74
CA MET A 1 -9.19 -17.81 -2.67
C MET A 1 -7.84 -18.40 -2.35
N THR A 2 -7.09 -18.82 -3.37
CA THR A 2 -5.68 -19.21 -3.27
C THR A 2 -4.81 -17.98 -3.51
N PHE A 3 -3.81 -17.78 -2.67
CA PHE A 3 -2.85 -16.68 -2.82
C PHE A 3 -1.51 -17.24 -3.28
N GLY A 4 -0.96 -16.67 -4.37
CA GLY A 4 0.46 -16.81 -4.67
C GLY A 4 1.25 -15.78 -3.84
N ALA A 5 2.45 -16.16 -3.43
CA ALA A 5 3.31 -15.28 -2.64
C ALA A 5 4.79 -15.51 -2.91
N LEU A 6 5.59 -14.48 -2.74
CA LEU A 6 7.03 -14.58 -2.56
C LEU A 6 7.33 -14.71 -1.06
N ALA A 7 8.37 -15.46 -0.70
CA ALA A 7 8.74 -15.64 0.70
C ALA A 7 10.26 -15.69 0.87
N TRP A 8 10.73 -15.15 1.99
CA TRP A 8 12.15 -15.12 2.38
C TRP A 8 12.29 -15.41 3.87
N GLY A 9 13.39 -16.02 4.25
CA GLY A 9 13.71 -16.37 5.63
C GLY A 9 13.14 -17.73 6.08
N PRO A 10 13.48 -18.16 7.32
CA PRO A 10 13.04 -19.43 7.86
C PRO A 10 11.53 -19.50 8.04
N THR A 11 10.93 -20.66 7.79
CA THR A 11 9.47 -20.85 7.85
C THR A 11 8.90 -20.78 9.27
N ASP A 12 9.72 -20.99 10.28
CA ASP A 12 9.41 -20.97 11.71
C ASP A 12 9.70 -19.61 12.38
N ALA A 13 10.28 -18.67 11.63
CA ALA A 13 10.52 -17.30 12.13
C ALA A 13 9.21 -16.49 12.20
N PRO A 14 9.15 -15.46 13.07
CA PRO A 14 8.01 -14.54 13.14
C PRO A 14 7.70 -13.88 11.81
N LEU A 15 6.41 -13.70 11.54
CA LEU A 15 5.89 -13.24 10.26
C LEU A 15 6.08 -11.74 10.04
N ALA A 16 6.68 -11.35 8.90
CA ALA A 16 6.57 -10.03 8.33
C ALA A 16 5.73 -10.10 7.06
N LEU A 17 4.50 -9.56 7.09
CA LEU A 17 3.57 -9.60 5.98
C LEU A 17 3.66 -8.30 5.16
N LEU A 18 3.99 -8.41 3.86
CA LEU A 18 4.31 -7.27 2.99
C LEU A 18 3.28 -7.18 1.85
N ILE A 19 2.45 -6.14 1.84
CA ILE A 19 1.28 -6.08 0.94
C ILE A 19 1.40 -4.90 -0.03
N HIS A 20 1.43 -5.21 -1.34
CA HIS A 20 1.53 -4.23 -2.42
C HIS A 20 0.16 -3.65 -2.81
N GLY A 21 0.17 -2.44 -3.43
CA GLY A 21 -1.02 -1.77 -3.94
C GLY A 21 -1.17 -1.81 -5.47
N TYR A 22 -1.66 -0.71 -6.04
CA TYR A 22 -1.89 -0.53 -7.47
C TYR A 22 -1.00 0.60 -8.03
N PRO A 23 -0.51 0.49 -9.25
CA PRO A 23 -0.39 -0.72 -10.07
C PRO A 23 0.98 -1.38 -9.82
N ASP A 24 0.99 -2.41 -9.02
CA ASP A 24 2.22 -3.02 -8.53
C ASP A 24 2.08 -4.56 -8.47
N SER A 25 3.06 -5.26 -7.92
CA SER A 25 3.04 -6.70 -7.70
C SER A 25 3.83 -7.08 -6.44
N ALA A 26 3.80 -8.35 -6.03
CA ALA A 26 4.59 -8.82 -4.89
C ALA A 26 6.11 -8.63 -5.09
N TRP A 27 6.57 -8.46 -6.32
CA TRP A 27 7.98 -8.24 -6.64
C TRP A 27 8.52 -6.88 -6.17
N THR A 28 7.66 -5.93 -5.84
CA THR A 28 8.04 -4.66 -5.22
C THR A 28 8.83 -4.88 -3.91
N TRP A 29 8.63 -6.03 -3.27
CA TRP A 29 9.26 -6.39 -2.00
C TRP A 29 10.59 -7.18 -2.16
N ARG A 30 11.08 -7.36 -3.41
CA ARG A 30 12.29 -8.15 -3.73
C ARG A 30 13.56 -7.68 -3.00
N HIS A 31 13.59 -6.44 -2.54
CA HIS A 31 14.70 -5.89 -1.76
C HIS A 31 14.43 -5.91 -0.26
N LEU A 32 13.23 -5.50 0.18
CA LEU A 32 12.86 -5.48 1.60
C LEU A 32 12.70 -6.90 2.18
N GLY A 33 12.13 -7.84 1.43
CA GLY A 33 11.93 -9.21 1.89
C GLY A 33 13.23 -9.88 2.33
N PRO A 34 14.28 -9.94 1.48
CA PRO A 34 15.59 -10.46 1.89
C PRO A 34 16.26 -9.67 3.04
N TYR A 35 16.04 -8.34 3.09
CA TYR A 35 16.57 -7.52 4.19
C TYR A 35 15.97 -7.94 5.53
N LEU A 36 14.65 -8.09 5.62
CA LEU A 36 13.96 -8.54 6.84
C LEU A 36 14.34 -9.98 7.19
N ALA A 37 14.49 -10.86 6.18
CA ALA A 37 14.90 -12.23 6.39
C ALA A 37 16.29 -12.33 7.06
N ARG A 38 17.24 -11.48 6.65
CA ARG A 38 18.56 -11.40 7.31
C ARG A 38 18.50 -10.89 8.76
N ARG A 39 17.41 -10.22 9.14
CA ARG A 39 17.14 -9.75 10.51
C ARG A 39 16.30 -10.74 11.33
N GLY A 40 16.07 -11.94 10.81
CA GLY A 40 15.40 -13.01 11.52
C GLY A 40 13.88 -13.10 11.29
N TRP A 41 13.34 -12.36 10.33
CA TRP A 41 11.92 -12.42 9.98
C TRP A 41 11.64 -13.46 8.89
N ARG A 42 10.46 -14.07 8.94
CA ARG A 42 9.85 -14.73 7.79
C ARG A 42 9.05 -13.68 7.01
N ALA A 43 9.67 -13.10 6.00
CA ALA A 43 8.98 -12.14 5.14
C ALA A 43 8.14 -12.85 4.09
N VAL A 44 6.84 -12.51 3.99
CA VAL A 44 5.90 -13.07 3.00
C VAL A 44 5.21 -11.94 2.29
N ALA A 45 5.29 -11.94 0.97
CA ALA A 45 4.69 -10.94 0.09
C ALA A 45 3.68 -11.61 -0.84
N PRO A 46 2.39 -11.65 -0.51
CA PRO A 46 1.37 -12.17 -1.40
C PRO A 46 1.13 -11.23 -2.58
N PHE A 47 0.84 -11.80 -3.74
CA PHE A 47 0.14 -11.08 -4.79
C PHE A 47 -1.28 -10.80 -4.30
N THR A 48 -1.69 -9.55 -4.31
CA THR A 48 -3.00 -9.16 -3.77
C THR A 48 -4.15 -9.70 -4.62
N ARG A 49 -5.38 -9.73 -4.08
CA ARG A 49 -6.55 -10.23 -4.81
C ARG A 49 -6.63 -9.63 -6.22
N GLY A 50 -6.83 -10.48 -7.23
CA GLY A 50 -6.92 -10.06 -8.63
C GLY A 50 -5.60 -10.03 -9.41
N TYR A 51 -4.46 -10.04 -8.75
CA TYR A 51 -3.13 -10.09 -9.37
C TYR A 51 -2.61 -11.53 -9.45
N ALA A 52 -2.21 -11.99 -10.65
CA ALA A 52 -1.66 -13.33 -10.82
C ALA A 52 -0.37 -13.52 -10.00
N PRO A 53 -0.16 -14.72 -9.44
CA PRO A 53 -0.95 -15.96 -9.56
C PRO A 53 -2.12 -16.08 -8.56
N THR A 54 -2.39 -15.06 -7.73
CA THR A 54 -3.54 -15.06 -6.82
C THR A 54 -4.85 -15.10 -7.59
N ASP A 55 -5.87 -15.78 -7.02
CA ASP A 55 -7.20 -15.86 -7.60
C ASP A 55 -7.87 -14.49 -7.74
N LEU A 56 -8.80 -14.39 -8.68
CA LEU A 56 -9.80 -13.32 -8.69
C LEU A 56 -10.77 -13.52 -7.50
N ALA A 57 -11.26 -12.41 -6.93
CA ALA A 57 -12.26 -12.48 -5.88
C ALA A 57 -13.55 -13.15 -6.44
N PRO A 58 -14.05 -14.24 -5.83
CA PRO A 58 -15.19 -14.98 -6.35
C PRO A 58 -16.50 -14.20 -6.29
N ASP A 59 -16.60 -13.24 -5.38
CA ASP A 59 -17.72 -12.31 -5.19
C ASP A 59 -17.52 -10.97 -5.91
N ASP A 60 -16.42 -10.85 -6.66
CA ASP A 60 -16.03 -9.69 -7.42
C ASP A 60 -15.87 -8.40 -6.58
N ARG A 61 -15.55 -8.57 -5.29
CA ARG A 61 -15.37 -7.50 -4.29
C ARG A 61 -13.90 -7.16 -4.11
N TYR A 62 -13.60 -5.86 -4.14
CA TYR A 62 -12.24 -5.28 -4.05
C TYR A 62 -12.22 -4.03 -3.16
N PHE A 63 -13.03 -4.00 -2.10
CA PHE A 63 -13.01 -2.92 -1.12
C PHE A 63 -11.74 -3.00 -0.25
N ALA A 64 -11.32 -1.88 0.31
CA ALA A 64 -10.22 -1.85 1.27
C ALA A 64 -10.49 -2.77 2.48
N SER A 65 -11.74 -2.88 2.91
CA SER A 65 -12.18 -3.82 3.96
C SER A 65 -12.02 -5.28 3.56
N ASP A 66 -12.23 -5.64 2.28
CA ASP A 66 -12.00 -6.99 1.78
C ASP A 66 -10.51 -7.34 1.78
N GLN A 67 -9.65 -6.37 1.41
CA GLN A 67 -8.19 -6.51 1.46
C GLN A 67 -7.69 -6.62 2.91
N ALA A 68 -8.23 -5.83 3.83
CA ALA A 68 -7.96 -5.95 5.26
C ALA A 68 -8.36 -7.35 5.77
N GLY A 69 -9.52 -7.86 5.35
CA GLY A 69 -9.94 -9.22 5.64
C GLY A 69 -8.99 -10.30 5.08
N ASP A 70 -8.40 -10.08 3.89
CA ASP A 70 -7.37 -10.97 3.34
C ASP A 70 -6.10 -10.95 4.19
N ILE A 71 -5.65 -9.78 4.60
CA ILE A 71 -4.49 -9.61 5.49
C ILE A 71 -4.67 -10.44 6.77
N LEU A 72 -5.83 -10.32 7.42
CA LEU A 72 -6.14 -11.05 8.66
C LEU A 72 -6.19 -12.58 8.42
N ARG A 73 -6.79 -13.03 7.32
CA ARG A 73 -6.82 -14.45 6.95
C ARG A 73 -5.43 -14.99 6.61
N LEU A 74 -4.62 -14.22 5.88
CA LEU A 74 -3.23 -14.59 5.57
C LEU A 74 -2.38 -14.66 6.83
N HIS A 75 -2.50 -13.71 7.75
CA HIS A 75 -1.83 -13.77 9.05
C HIS A 75 -2.13 -15.12 9.75
N THR A 76 -3.40 -15.49 9.86
CA THR A 76 -3.81 -16.76 10.48
C THR A 76 -3.30 -17.99 9.70
N ALA A 77 -3.47 -18.00 8.38
CA ALA A 77 -3.09 -19.14 7.53
C ALA A 77 -1.56 -19.37 7.48
N LEU A 78 -0.78 -18.30 7.65
CA LEU A 78 0.68 -18.37 7.70
C LEU A 78 1.22 -18.64 9.12
N GLY A 79 0.35 -18.86 10.10
CA GLY A 79 0.77 -19.08 11.49
C GLY A 79 1.32 -17.84 12.17
N GLY A 80 0.86 -16.65 11.77
CA GLY A 80 1.24 -15.40 12.42
C GLY A 80 0.77 -15.35 13.87
N ASP A 81 1.61 -14.84 14.73
CA ASP A 81 1.36 -14.61 16.16
C ASP A 81 1.36 -13.11 16.49
N ASP A 82 1.35 -12.76 17.77
CA ASP A 82 1.36 -11.38 18.27
C ASP A 82 2.67 -10.62 18.01
N ARG A 83 3.74 -11.32 17.58
CA ARG A 83 5.01 -10.71 17.14
C ARG A 83 4.97 -10.27 15.69
N ALA A 84 4.01 -10.75 14.89
CA ALA A 84 3.94 -10.45 13.46
C ALA A 84 3.93 -8.96 13.18
N VAL A 85 4.51 -8.55 12.04
CA VAL A 85 4.52 -7.16 11.57
C VAL A 85 3.83 -7.04 10.20
N LEU A 86 3.20 -5.89 9.95
CA LEU A 86 2.48 -5.63 8.71
C LEU A 86 3.05 -4.39 8.02
N VAL A 87 3.41 -4.53 6.74
CA VAL A 87 3.87 -3.45 5.88
C VAL A 87 2.94 -3.33 4.69
N GLY A 88 2.32 -2.18 4.46
CA GLY A 88 1.43 -1.93 3.35
C GLY A 88 1.82 -0.70 2.53
N HIS A 89 1.66 -0.79 1.21
CA HIS A 89 1.93 0.28 0.28
C HIS A 89 0.67 0.64 -0.53
N ASP A 90 0.45 1.92 -0.82
CA ASP A 90 -0.63 2.47 -1.66
C ASP A 90 -2.02 1.97 -1.21
N TRP A 91 -2.83 1.31 -2.06
CA TRP A 91 -4.13 0.73 -1.68
C TRP A 91 -4.03 -0.23 -0.49
N CYS A 92 -2.92 -0.92 -0.34
CA CYS A 92 -2.74 -1.79 0.82
C CYS A 92 -2.16 -1.06 2.05
N ALA A 93 -1.65 0.16 1.93
CA ALA A 93 -1.53 1.05 3.08
C ALA A 93 -2.91 1.41 3.63
N LEU A 94 -3.91 1.65 2.76
CA LEU A 94 -5.30 1.86 3.15
C LEU A 94 -5.88 0.62 3.87
N ALA A 95 -5.63 -0.58 3.34
CA ALA A 95 -6.04 -1.82 4.00
C ALA A 95 -5.32 -2.00 5.36
N THR A 96 -4.05 -1.63 5.45
CA THR A 96 -3.28 -1.64 6.70
C THR A 96 -3.88 -0.68 7.73
N TRP A 97 -4.24 0.54 7.34
CA TRP A 97 -4.98 1.47 8.22
C TRP A 97 -6.30 0.88 8.69
N THR A 98 -7.01 0.16 7.81
CA THR A 98 -8.25 -0.54 8.18
C THR A 98 -7.99 -1.63 9.22
N VAL A 99 -6.92 -2.42 9.08
CA VAL A 99 -6.53 -3.41 10.10
C VAL A 99 -6.19 -2.74 11.42
N THR A 100 -5.44 -1.62 11.42
CA THR A 100 -5.15 -0.89 12.68
C THR A 100 -6.41 -0.44 13.40
N ALA A 101 -7.47 -0.10 12.66
CA ALA A 101 -8.73 0.39 13.22
C ALA A 101 -9.62 -0.74 13.76
N THR A 102 -9.61 -1.91 13.10
CA THR A 102 -10.52 -3.02 13.42
C THR A 102 -9.89 -4.05 14.36
N GLU A 103 -8.61 -4.32 14.20
CA GLU A 103 -7.85 -5.29 15.00
C GLU A 103 -6.46 -4.74 15.38
N PRO A 104 -6.41 -3.68 16.22
CA PRO A 104 -5.16 -2.95 16.51
C PRO A 104 -4.06 -3.79 17.18
N ALA A 105 -4.43 -4.88 17.86
CA ALA A 105 -3.50 -5.80 18.54
C ALA A 105 -3.07 -7.00 17.67
N ARG A 106 -3.50 -7.06 16.39
CA ARG A 106 -3.24 -8.22 15.53
C ARG A 106 -1.78 -8.35 15.11
N PHE A 107 -1.08 -7.25 15.00
CA PHE A 107 0.34 -7.18 14.66
C PHE A 107 1.07 -6.34 15.69
N ALA A 108 2.32 -6.72 16.01
CA ALA A 108 3.17 -5.96 16.93
C ALA A 108 3.53 -4.57 16.40
N ARG A 109 3.72 -4.46 15.09
CA ARG A 109 4.09 -3.21 14.41
C ARG A 109 3.40 -3.08 13.06
N TYR A 110 3.07 -1.84 12.71
CA TYR A 110 2.48 -1.47 11.44
C TYR A 110 3.38 -0.47 10.71
N VAL A 111 3.53 -0.65 9.41
CA VAL A 111 4.20 0.30 8.51
C VAL A 111 3.25 0.58 7.34
N THR A 112 3.07 1.85 7.01
CA THR A 112 2.28 2.29 5.86
C THR A 112 3.14 3.19 4.98
N MET A 113 3.00 3.03 3.67
CA MET A 113 3.79 3.81 2.72
C MET A 113 2.91 4.49 1.68
N ALA A 114 3.26 5.73 1.34
CA ALA A 114 2.67 6.55 0.28
C ALA A 114 1.18 6.86 0.46
N LEU A 115 0.61 6.66 1.66
CA LEU A 115 -0.78 7.04 1.98
C LEU A 115 -0.91 7.42 3.46
N PRO A 116 -1.31 8.68 3.78
CA PRO A 116 -1.62 9.07 5.15
C PRO A 116 -2.87 8.37 5.69
N PRO A 117 -3.16 8.42 7.00
CA PRO A 117 -4.40 7.90 7.55
C PRO A 117 -5.61 8.39 6.73
N PRO A 118 -6.49 7.50 6.25
CA PRO A 118 -7.53 7.85 5.27
C PRO A 118 -8.45 8.97 5.72
N TYR A 119 -8.74 9.04 7.02
CA TYR A 119 -9.54 10.10 7.62
C TYR A 119 -8.99 11.51 7.35
N THR A 120 -7.68 11.64 7.12
CA THR A 120 -7.03 12.91 6.74
C THR A 120 -7.65 13.51 5.47
N LEU A 121 -8.03 12.67 4.51
CA LEU A 121 -8.58 13.09 3.22
C LEU A 121 -10.03 13.62 3.29
N LEU A 122 -10.73 13.34 4.40
CA LEU A 122 -12.09 13.86 4.65
C LEU A 122 -12.10 15.17 5.46
N LYS A 123 -10.95 15.61 5.97
CA LYS A 123 -10.90 16.82 6.78
C LYS A 123 -11.03 18.08 5.93
N PRO A 124 -11.80 19.08 6.39
CA PRO A 124 -11.97 20.32 5.65
C PRO A 124 -10.66 21.14 5.62
N ALA A 125 -10.50 21.93 4.58
CA ALA A 125 -9.42 22.90 4.52
C ALA A 125 -9.61 23.97 5.61
N THR A 126 -8.62 24.13 6.50
CA THR A 126 -8.66 25.05 7.62
C THR A 126 -7.84 26.33 7.37
N SER A 127 -7.10 26.38 6.26
CA SER A 127 -6.24 27.51 5.88
C SER A 127 -6.04 27.58 4.37
N VAL A 128 -5.56 28.72 3.88
CA VAL A 128 -5.17 28.92 2.46
C VAL A 128 -4.09 27.88 2.05
N LYS A 129 -3.14 27.58 2.95
CA LYS A 129 -2.12 26.57 2.71
C LYS A 129 -2.75 25.18 2.51
N THR A 130 -3.64 24.78 3.41
CA THR A 130 -4.37 23.51 3.31
C THR A 130 -5.18 23.42 2.03
N LEU A 131 -5.90 24.49 1.67
CA LEU A 131 -6.65 24.58 0.42
C LEU A 131 -5.76 24.39 -0.81
N GLY A 132 -4.55 25.02 -0.80
CA GLY A 132 -3.57 24.84 -1.87
C GLY A 132 -3.08 23.40 -2.02
N VAL A 133 -2.81 22.71 -0.91
CA VAL A 133 -2.42 21.29 -0.93
C VAL A 133 -3.55 20.42 -1.47
N LEU A 134 -4.79 20.59 -0.98
CA LEU A 134 -5.94 19.83 -1.45
C LEU A 134 -6.24 20.10 -2.92
N GLY A 135 -6.12 21.35 -3.39
CA GLY A 135 -6.30 21.69 -4.80
C GLY A 135 -5.26 21.03 -5.73
N ARG A 136 -3.98 20.99 -5.30
CA ARG A 136 -2.95 20.23 -6.03
C ARG A 136 -3.25 18.74 -6.05
N GLN A 137 -3.63 18.16 -4.90
CA GLN A 137 -3.98 16.75 -4.81
C GLN A 137 -5.13 16.40 -5.74
N LEU A 138 -6.19 17.20 -5.78
CA LEU A 138 -7.31 16.98 -6.68
C LEU A 138 -6.87 16.93 -8.17
N ARG A 139 -5.96 17.83 -8.56
CA ARG A 139 -5.41 17.83 -9.93
C ARG A 139 -4.55 16.58 -10.20
N MET A 140 -3.74 16.14 -9.22
CA MET A 140 -2.91 14.94 -9.34
C MET A 140 -3.78 13.68 -9.40
N SER A 141 -4.94 13.68 -8.77
CA SER A 141 -5.87 12.54 -8.67
C SER A 141 -6.76 12.36 -9.92
N TRP A 142 -6.43 12.92 -11.09
CA TRP A 142 -7.22 12.78 -12.33
C TRP A 142 -7.49 11.32 -12.70
N TYR A 143 -6.57 10.42 -12.39
CA TYR A 143 -6.67 8.99 -12.64
C TYR A 143 -7.80 8.32 -11.86
N PHE A 144 -8.24 8.89 -10.76
CA PHE A 144 -9.44 8.42 -10.03
C PHE A 144 -10.69 8.48 -10.92
N ALA A 145 -10.90 9.62 -11.57
CA ALA A 145 -12.01 9.77 -12.52
C ALA A 145 -11.82 8.89 -13.77
N TYR A 146 -10.59 8.84 -14.31
CA TYR A 146 -10.26 8.01 -15.44
C TYR A 146 -10.56 6.53 -15.20
N ASN A 147 -10.20 5.99 -14.05
CA ASN A 147 -10.40 4.59 -13.69
C ASN A 147 -11.87 4.21 -13.49
N GLN A 148 -12.79 5.20 -13.34
CA GLN A 148 -14.23 4.95 -13.31
C GLN A 148 -14.82 4.65 -14.70
N ILE A 149 -14.16 5.07 -15.78
CA ILE A 149 -14.68 4.95 -17.15
C ILE A 149 -14.67 3.46 -17.57
N PRO A 150 -15.82 2.91 -18.03
CA PRO A 150 -15.86 1.55 -18.57
C PRO A 150 -14.93 1.39 -19.78
N GLY A 151 -14.20 0.27 -19.84
CA GLY A 151 -13.31 -0.03 -20.97
C GLY A 151 -11.87 0.42 -20.79
N THR A 152 -11.54 1.23 -19.76
CA THR A 152 -10.17 1.68 -19.49
C THR A 152 -9.20 0.54 -19.14
N GLU A 153 -9.71 -0.63 -18.77
CA GLU A 153 -8.88 -1.83 -18.62
C GLU A 153 -8.10 -2.22 -19.89
N ARG A 154 -8.53 -1.75 -21.07
CA ARG A 154 -7.89 -2.02 -22.36
C ARG A 154 -6.70 -1.08 -22.64
N THR A 155 -6.56 -0.04 -21.85
CA THR A 155 -5.53 1.01 -22.04
C THR A 155 -4.46 0.97 -20.96
N LEU A 156 -4.53 0.03 -20.02
CA LEU A 156 -3.61 -0.04 -18.88
C LEU A 156 -2.14 -0.23 -19.30
N ASP A 157 -1.88 -0.86 -20.44
CA ASP A 157 -0.54 -0.97 -21.02
C ASP A 157 0.11 0.39 -21.37
N ARG A 158 -0.69 1.44 -21.56
CA ARG A 158 -0.22 2.82 -21.76
C ARG A 158 -0.28 3.65 -20.48
N VAL A 159 -1.29 3.41 -19.67
CA VAL A 159 -1.59 4.22 -18.50
C VAL A 159 -0.70 3.84 -17.31
N ILE A 160 -0.43 2.55 -17.09
CA ILE A 160 0.43 2.09 -16.00
C ILE A 160 1.86 2.64 -16.13
N PRO A 161 2.56 2.57 -17.29
CA PRO A 161 3.88 3.18 -17.41
C PRO A 161 3.87 4.70 -17.21
N LYS A 162 2.76 5.37 -17.62
CA LYS A 162 2.59 6.78 -17.34
C LYS A 162 2.45 7.05 -15.81
N HIS A 163 1.70 6.23 -15.08
CA HIS A 163 1.60 6.36 -13.64
C HIS A 163 2.96 6.21 -12.96
N TRP A 164 3.71 5.17 -13.28
CA TRP A 164 5.04 4.94 -12.70
C TRP A 164 5.97 6.12 -12.93
N ARG A 165 6.05 6.63 -14.17
CA ARG A 165 6.87 7.79 -14.50
C ARG A 165 6.43 9.08 -13.79
N ASP A 166 5.10 9.31 -13.70
CA ASP A 166 4.56 10.55 -13.13
C ASP A 166 4.58 10.50 -11.58
N TRP A 167 4.46 9.29 -10.99
CA TRP A 167 4.42 9.10 -9.55
C TRP A 167 5.79 8.96 -8.90
N SER A 168 6.77 8.46 -9.67
CA SER A 168 8.17 8.32 -9.26
C SER A 168 9.10 8.92 -10.32
N PRO A 169 9.17 10.25 -10.41
CA PRO A 169 9.95 10.93 -11.43
C PRO A 169 11.44 10.57 -11.37
N GLY A 170 11.99 10.09 -12.47
CA GLY A 170 13.41 9.72 -12.58
C GLY A 170 13.74 8.27 -12.22
N TYR A 171 12.80 7.50 -11.69
CA TYR A 171 12.99 6.07 -11.45
C TYR A 171 12.85 5.25 -12.74
N ASP A 172 13.78 4.33 -12.97
CA ASP A 172 13.69 3.36 -14.06
C ASP A 172 12.84 2.16 -13.64
N ALA A 173 11.58 2.16 -14.04
CA ALA A 173 10.60 1.13 -13.68
C ALA A 173 10.55 -0.04 -14.68
N THR A 174 11.54 -0.20 -15.57
CA THR A 174 11.48 -1.19 -16.67
C THR A 174 11.26 -2.62 -16.14
N GLU A 175 12.01 -3.03 -15.13
CA GLU A 175 11.87 -4.35 -14.49
C GLU A 175 10.51 -4.48 -13.78
N ASP A 176 10.13 -3.46 -13.01
CA ASP A 176 8.88 -3.49 -12.22
C ASP A 176 7.65 -3.55 -13.12
N LEU A 177 7.64 -2.79 -14.20
CA LEU A 177 6.57 -2.82 -15.20
C LEU A 177 6.38 -4.20 -15.82
N GLN A 178 7.46 -4.95 -16.06
CA GLN A 178 7.36 -6.34 -16.52
C GLN A 178 6.61 -7.20 -15.48
N HIS A 179 6.99 -7.12 -14.22
CA HIS A 179 6.31 -7.84 -13.14
C HIS A 179 4.85 -7.44 -12.97
N VAL A 180 4.53 -6.16 -13.12
CA VAL A 180 3.15 -5.66 -13.09
C VAL A 180 2.33 -6.25 -14.22
N PHE A 181 2.86 -6.26 -15.45
CA PHE A 181 2.14 -6.80 -16.61
C PHE A 181 1.99 -8.31 -16.56
N ASP A 182 2.97 -9.04 -16.02
CA ASP A 182 2.85 -10.47 -15.77
C ASP A 182 1.72 -10.78 -14.78
N ALA A 183 1.60 -9.97 -13.73
CA ALA A 183 0.51 -10.09 -12.76
C ALA A 183 -0.86 -9.65 -13.31
N LEU A 184 -0.89 -8.75 -14.30
CA LEU A 184 -2.08 -8.23 -14.99
C LEU A 184 -2.20 -8.72 -16.44
N CYS A 185 -1.69 -9.92 -16.73
CA CYS A 185 -1.61 -10.48 -18.08
C CYS A 185 -2.97 -10.66 -18.78
N GLU A 186 -4.05 -10.83 -18.02
CA GLU A 186 -5.39 -11.06 -18.55
C GLU A 186 -6.29 -9.84 -18.35
N GLN A 187 -7.20 -9.58 -19.31
CA GLN A 187 -8.14 -8.47 -19.22
C GLN A 187 -9.03 -8.52 -17.97
N ARG A 188 -9.40 -9.72 -17.50
CA ARG A 188 -10.18 -9.89 -16.27
C ARG A 188 -9.40 -9.41 -15.03
N ARG A 189 -8.08 -9.61 -14.99
CA ARG A 189 -7.20 -9.13 -13.91
C ARG A 189 -7.03 -7.62 -13.97
N ARG A 190 -6.91 -7.03 -15.16
CA ARG A 190 -6.92 -5.58 -15.36
C ARG A 190 -8.22 -4.93 -14.87
N ARG A 191 -9.38 -5.58 -15.10
CA ARG A 191 -10.66 -5.14 -14.52
C ARG A 191 -10.67 -5.24 -12.99
N ALA A 192 -10.15 -6.33 -12.44
CA ALA A 192 -10.02 -6.53 -11.01
C ALA A 192 -9.19 -5.42 -10.35
N ALA A 193 -8.02 -5.09 -10.92
CA ALA A 193 -7.18 -3.99 -10.46
C ALA A 193 -7.92 -2.64 -10.48
N LEU A 194 -8.70 -2.33 -11.51
CA LEU A 194 -9.50 -1.10 -11.57
C LEU A 194 -10.65 -1.08 -10.54
N ARG A 195 -11.09 -2.25 -10.04
CA ARG A 195 -12.14 -2.30 -9.00
C ARG A 195 -11.67 -1.78 -7.65
N TYR A 196 -10.37 -1.72 -7.39
CA TYR A 196 -9.82 -1.00 -6.24
C TYR A 196 -10.32 0.46 -6.22
N TYR A 197 -10.39 1.10 -7.39
CA TYR A 197 -10.97 2.44 -7.53
C TYR A 197 -12.50 2.43 -7.58
N ARG A 198 -13.09 1.55 -8.41
CA ARG A 198 -14.53 1.55 -8.68
C ARG A 198 -15.37 1.18 -7.46
N ASN A 199 -14.91 0.23 -6.63
CA ASN A 199 -15.60 -0.13 -5.40
C ASN A 199 -15.47 0.95 -4.32
N ASN A 200 -14.24 1.43 -4.08
CA ASN A 200 -13.94 2.31 -2.96
C ASN A 200 -14.37 3.77 -3.18
N LEU A 201 -14.46 4.24 -4.43
CA LEU A 201 -14.84 5.63 -4.74
C LEU A 201 -16.33 5.84 -5.04
N THR A 202 -17.11 4.80 -5.03
CA THR A 202 -18.56 4.89 -5.24
C THR A 202 -19.31 4.48 -3.97
N ARG A 203 -19.57 3.18 -3.81
CA ARG A 203 -20.33 2.66 -2.67
C ARG A 203 -19.55 2.62 -1.35
N GLY A 204 -18.23 2.48 -1.42
CA GLY A 204 -17.35 2.37 -0.26
C GLY A 204 -16.67 3.67 0.17
N LEU A 205 -17.00 4.82 -0.45
CA LEU A 205 -16.24 6.06 -0.24
C LEU A 205 -16.16 6.45 1.25
N LEU A 206 -17.29 6.55 1.93
CA LEU A 206 -17.32 6.96 3.33
C LEU A 206 -16.70 5.88 4.23
N ASP A 207 -17.04 4.61 4.00
CA ASP A 207 -16.50 3.49 4.81
C ASP A 207 -14.98 3.40 4.69
N THR A 208 -14.45 3.65 3.48
CA THR A 208 -13.01 3.59 3.18
C THR A 208 -12.26 4.76 3.80
N PHE A 209 -12.75 5.98 3.62
CA PHE A 209 -12.01 7.18 4.02
C PHE A 209 -12.35 7.71 5.42
N SER A 210 -13.35 7.16 6.12
CA SER A 210 -13.62 7.47 7.52
C SER A 210 -12.76 6.69 8.52
N VAL A 211 -11.92 5.78 8.04
CA VAL A 211 -11.03 4.96 8.88
C VAL A 211 -10.04 5.85 9.64
N LYS A 212 -10.05 5.71 10.96
CA LYS A 212 -9.09 6.34 11.88
C LYS A 212 -8.04 5.33 12.29
N ALA A 213 -6.78 5.76 12.39
CA ALA A 213 -5.72 4.92 12.90
C ALA A 213 -6.02 4.46 14.33
N GLY A 214 -6.07 3.14 14.55
CA GLY A 214 -6.35 2.51 15.86
C GLY A 214 -5.12 2.00 16.58
N ALA A 215 -3.97 1.90 15.89
CA ALA A 215 -2.68 1.50 16.45
C ALA A 215 -1.55 2.39 15.94
N PRO A 216 -0.44 2.51 16.71
CA PRO A 216 0.76 3.21 16.25
C PRO A 216 1.32 2.60 14.96
N ALA A 217 1.72 3.44 14.02
CA ALA A 217 2.33 3.04 12.77
C ALA A 217 3.50 3.93 12.39
N LEU A 218 4.50 3.37 11.71
CA LEU A 218 5.47 4.13 10.94
C LEU A 218 4.85 4.44 9.59
N GLU A 219 4.66 5.72 9.29
CA GLU A 219 4.21 6.20 7.99
C GLU A 219 5.40 6.77 7.22
N LEU A 220 5.70 6.19 6.07
CA LEU A 220 6.76 6.65 5.17
C LEU A 220 6.15 7.25 3.90
N HIS A 221 6.71 8.37 3.44
CA HIS A 221 6.21 9.05 2.25
C HIS A 221 7.36 9.65 1.45
N GLY A 222 7.40 9.39 0.14
CA GLY A 222 8.38 10.00 -0.75
C GLY A 222 8.11 11.49 -0.93
N GLU A 223 9.13 12.33 -0.86
CA GLU A 223 8.97 13.79 -1.02
C GLU A 223 8.50 14.19 -2.41
N ASN A 224 8.88 13.40 -3.42
CA ASN A 224 8.57 13.64 -4.83
C ASN A 224 7.37 12.80 -5.32
N ASP A 225 6.56 12.25 -4.39
CA ASP A 225 5.39 11.43 -4.75
C ASP A 225 4.41 12.22 -5.62
N GLY A 226 4.30 11.80 -6.89
CA GLY A 226 3.39 12.40 -7.88
C GLY A 226 1.98 11.81 -7.86
N CYS A 227 1.71 10.83 -6.99
CA CYS A 227 0.39 10.21 -6.78
C CYS A 227 -0.35 10.88 -5.62
N ILE A 228 0.25 10.83 -4.44
CA ILE A 228 -0.26 11.40 -3.18
C ILE A 228 0.82 12.33 -2.62
N GLN A 229 0.48 13.59 -2.40
CA GLN A 229 1.46 14.56 -1.88
C GLN A 229 1.88 14.22 -0.44
N ALA A 230 3.19 14.21 -0.18
CA ALA A 230 3.73 14.01 1.16
C ALA A 230 3.22 15.07 2.17
N GLU A 231 2.92 16.31 1.71
CA GLU A 231 2.36 17.35 2.55
C GLU A 231 1.05 16.96 3.23
N LEU A 232 0.24 16.08 2.61
CA LEU A 232 -1.01 15.59 3.22
C LEU A 232 -0.76 14.91 4.57
N GLY A 233 0.33 14.16 4.69
CA GLY A 233 0.73 13.53 5.95
C GLY A 233 1.07 14.54 7.06
N THR A 234 1.35 15.79 6.74
CA THR A 234 1.67 16.84 7.74
C THR A 234 0.48 17.70 8.15
N LEU A 235 -0.63 17.66 7.39
CA LEU A 235 -1.76 18.58 7.61
C LEU A 235 -2.53 18.29 8.90
N TYR A 236 -2.67 17.02 9.27
CA TYR A 236 -3.52 16.58 10.37
C TYR A 236 -2.82 15.50 11.20
N PRO A 237 -1.76 15.84 11.95
CA PRO A 237 -0.98 14.88 12.74
C PRO A 237 -1.84 14.12 13.76
N GLU A 238 -2.93 14.74 14.24
CA GLU A 238 -3.89 14.13 15.14
C GLU A 238 -4.74 13.01 14.49
N SER A 239 -4.61 12.77 13.19
CA SER A 239 -5.24 11.63 12.50
C SER A 239 -4.51 10.31 12.74
N ARG A 240 -3.27 10.38 13.27
CA ARG A 240 -2.47 9.23 13.67
C ARG A 240 -2.79 8.81 15.10
N ALA A 241 -2.62 7.53 15.38
CA ALA A 241 -2.64 7.05 16.75
C ALA A 241 -1.40 7.54 17.52
N PRO A 242 -1.51 7.79 18.84
CA PRO A 242 -0.36 8.16 19.66
C PRO A 242 0.79 7.15 19.53
N GLY A 243 2.02 7.63 19.45
CA GLY A 243 3.22 6.79 19.23
C GLY A 243 3.51 6.46 17.77
N SER A 244 2.71 6.96 16.83
CA SER A 244 3.04 6.85 15.40
C SER A 244 4.15 7.82 15.01
N GLU A 245 4.92 7.44 13.99
CA GLU A 245 5.95 8.28 13.38
C GLU A 245 5.60 8.58 11.92
N TYR A 246 5.91 9.79 11.46
CA TYR A 246 5.80 10.19 10.06
C TYR A 246 7.16 10.61 9.54
N VAL A 247 7.67 9.94 8.53
CA VAL A 247 8.97 10.23 7.93
C VAL A 247 8.81 10.50 6.44
N ARG A 248 9.28 11.66 5.99
CA ARG A 248 9.43 11.97 4.58
C ARG A 248 10.78 11.46 4.09
N VAL A 249 10.75 10.73 2.98
CA VAL A 249 11.94 10.16 2.35
C VAL A 249 12.35 11.10 1.21
N PRO A 250 13.48 11.82 1.33
CA PRO A 250 13.96 12.70 0.27
C PRO A 250 14.37 11.89 -0.96
N ASP A 251 14.33 12.54 -2.12
CA ASP A 251 14.73 11.98 -3.41
C ASP A 251 13.98 10.68 -3.78
N ALA A 252 12.75 10.52 -3.28
CA ALA A 252 11.88 9.39 -3.56
C ALA A 252 10.48 9.86 -3.93
N GLY A 253 9.86 9.16 -4.89
CA GLY A 253 8.46 9.31 -5.27
C GLY A 253 7.56 8.29 -4.59
N HIS A 254 6.58 7.80 -5.32
CA HIS A 254 5.54 6.89 -4.81
C HIS A 254 6.08 5.52 -4.41
N PHE A 255 7.01 4.98 -5.20
CA PHE A 255 7.63 3.67 -4.96
C PHE A 255 8.92 3.82 -4.14
N LEU A 256 8.87 4.59 -3.05
CA LEU A 256 10.02 4.99 -2.23
C LEU A 256 10.90 3.83 -1.75
N HIS A 257 10.34 2.65 -1.55
CA HIS A 257 11.05 1.44 -1.13
C HIS A 257 11.87 0.78 -2.25
N LEU A 258 11.59 1.15 -3.51
CA LEU A 258 12.39 0.78 -4.67
C LEU A 258 13.39 1.88 -5.04
N GLU A 259 13.01 3.14 -4.85
CA GLU A 259 13.82 4.31 -5.20
C GLU A 259 14.93 4.60 -4.20
N GLN A 260 14.66 4.41 -2.90
CA GLN A 260 15.60 4.61 -1.80
C GLN A 260 15.64 3.38 -0.87
N PRO A 261 16.01 2.19 -1.39
CA PRO A 261 15.86 0.94 -0.67
C PRO A 261 16.64 0.92 0.64
N GLU A 262 17.89 1.36 0.67
CA GLU A 262 18.72 1.34 1.88
C GLU A 262 18.12 2.17 3.01
N ARG A 263 17.66 3.38 2.68
CA ARG A 263 17.06 4.29 3.65
C ARG A 263 15.73 3.75 4.17
N VAL A 264 14.85 3.32 3.27
CA VAL A 264 13.52 2.80 3.64
C VAL A 264 13.65 1.51 4.44
N HIS A 265 14.57 0.62 4.04
CA HIS A 265 14.81 -0.62 4.77
C HIS A 265 15.34 -0.36 6.18
N SER A 266 16.25 0.61 6.36
CA SER A 266 16.75 0.98 7.69
C SER A 266 15.60 1.49 8.57
N LEU A 267 14.80 2.43 8.07
CA LEU A 267 13.66 2.99 8.81
C LEU A 267 12.66 1.90 9.23
N ILE A 268 12.31 1.00 8.31
CA ILE A 268 11.43 -0.12 8.61
C ILE A 268 12.08 -1.07 9.61
N GLY A 269 13.36 -1.45 9.38
CA GLY A 269 14.07 -2.37 10.24
C GLY A 269 14.26 -1.87 11.67
N ASP A 270 14.45 -0.56 11.85
CA ASP A 270 14.57 0.06 13.18
C ASP A 270 13.21 0.11 13.89
N TRP A 271 12.12 0.37 13.14
CA TRP A 271 10.76 0.38 13.67
C TRP A 271 10.28 -1.01 14.09
N VAL A 272 10.48 -2.03 13.26
CA VAL A 272 10.02 -3.40 13.55
C VAL A 272 10.98 -4.16 14.47
N GLY A 273 12.24 -3.75 14.55
CA GLY A 273 13.26 -4.41 15.35
C GLY A 273 13.71 -5.75 14.80
N THR A 274 14.29 -6.58 15.68
CA THR A 274 14.50 -8.00 15.46
C THR A 274 13.40 -8.77 16.17
N PRO A 275 12.89 -9.88 15.58
CA PRO A 275 11.93 -10.71 16.29
C PRO A 275 12.58 -11.29 17.54
N GLY A 276 11.94 -11.08 18.69
CA GLY A 276 12.39 -11.61 19.99
C GLY A 276 12.22 -13.13 20.07
#